data_1a64acf1a89422146b7a7d33a6ae4273
#
_entry.id   1a64acf1a89422146b7a7d33a6ae4273
#
_cell.length_a   1.000
_cell.length_b   1.000
_cell.length_c   1.000
_cell.angle_alpha   90.00
_cell.angle_beta   90.00
_cell.angle_gamma   90.00
#
_symmetry.space_group_name_H-M   'P 1'
#
loop_
_entity.id
_entity.type
_entity.pdbx_description
1 polymer ?
#
loop_
_entity_poly.entity_id
_entity_poly.type
_entity_poly.pdbx_seq_one_letter_code
_entity_poly.pdbx_strand_id
1 'polypeptide(L)'
;MSKIIWLQYDTIEKKLKEVSPINGCIGFFDSGIGGISVIKYLAKSFPQKTFMFLQDTENFPYGSKSKEELVYIGQKCIAKLLQYKPTMICIACNTMCCALTKPISPVPI
;
A
#
# COMPACT_ATOMS: atom_id res chain seq x y z
N MET A 1 13.48 -13.79 -8.91
CA MET A 1 12.64 -13.89 -7.69
C MET A 1 11.95 -12.56 -7.45
N SER A 2 10.71 -12.62 -7.00
CA SER A 2 10.00 -11.41 -6.59
C SER A 2 10.63 -10.84 -5.32
N LYS A 3 10.46 -9.54 -5.12
CA LYS A 3 10.97 -8.84 -3.96
C LYS A 3 9.82 -8.09 -3.28
N ILE A 4 9.72 -8.23 -1.97
CA ILE A 4 8.76 -7.48 -1.17
C ILE A 4 9.55 -6.50 -0.31
N ILE A 5 9.28 -5.21 -0.47
CA ILE A 5 9.88 -4.17 0.35
C ILE A 5 8.82 -3.71 1.33
N TRP A 6 9.09 -3.89 2.61
CA TRP A 6 8.15 -3.61 3.69
C TRP A 6 8.28 -2.14 4.13
N LEU A 7 7.13 -1.46 4.18
CA LEU A 7 7.07 -0.04 4.54
C LEU A 7 6.15 0.15 5.73
N GLN A 8 6.48 1.10 6.59
CA GLN A 8 5.62 1.55 7.67
C GLN A 8 5.19 2.98 7.38
N TYR A 9 3.97 3.33 7.78
CA TYR A 9 3.39 4.63 7.47
C TYR A 9 4.24 5.79 7.99
N ASP A 10 4.73 5.69 9.22
CA ASP A 10 5.48 6.75 9.90
C ASP A 10 6.95 6.86 9.46
N THR A 11 7.48 5.82 8.80
CA THR A 11 8.89 5.78 8.40
C THR A 11 9.10 5.74 6.89
N ILE A 12 8.03 5.88 6.11
CA ILE A 12 8.09 5.68 4.67
C ILE A 12 9.02 6.71 3.98
N GLU A 13 9.04 7.95 4.45
CA GLU A 13 9.91 8.98 3.88
C GLU A 13 11.38 8.65 4.13
N LYS A 14 11.70 8.12 5.29
CA LYS A 14 13.06 7.67 5.59
C LYS A 14 13.44 6.49 4.69
N LYS A 15 12.53 5.55 4.50
CA LYS A 15 12.76 4.40 3.64
C LYS A 15 12.98 4.80 2.19
N LEU A 16 12.30 5.85 1.74
CA LEU A 16 12.47 6.36 0.38
C LEU A 16 13.90 6.84 0.13
N LYS A 17 14.58 7.35 1.15
CA LYS A 17 15.99 7.75 1.04
C LYS A 17 16.92 6.53 0.92
N GLU A 18 16.53 5.39 1.48
CA GLU A 18 17.31 4.15 1.46
C GLU A 18 17.05 3.32 0.20
N VAL A 19 15.81 3.37 -0.30
CA VAL A 19 15.37 2.56 -1.44
C VAL A 19 14.89 3.50 -2.54
N SER A 20 15.63 3.55 -3.63
CA SER A 20 15.23 4.34 -4.80
C SER A 20 13.94 3.80 -5.42
N PRO A 21 13.14 4.66 -6.08
CA PRO A 21 11.98 4.18 -6.83
C PRO A 21 12.37 3.10 -7.82
N ILE A 22 11.56 2.04 -7.90
CA ILE A 22 11.81 0.89 -8.77
C ILE A 22 10.77 0.90 -9.88
N ASN A 23 11.25 1.06 -11.12
CA ASN A 23 10.38 1.08 -12.28
C ASN A 23 9.59 -0.24 -12.39
N GLY A 24 8.27 -0.12 -12.55
CA GLY A 24 7.39 -1.28 -12.69
C GLY A 24 7.01 -1.95 -11.37
N CYS A 25 7.32 -1.35 -10.22
CA CYS A 25 6.91 -1.92 -8.94
C CYS A 25 5.38 -1.80 -8.77
N ILE A 26 4.84 -2.63 -7.88
CA ILE A 26 3.42 -2.62 -7.54
C ILE A 26 3.28 -2.17 -6.09
N GLY A 27 2.49 -1.13 -5.87
CA GLY A 27 2.18 -0.67 -4.53
C GLY A 27 1.06 -1.53 -3.92
N PHE A 28 1.11 -1.71 -2.60
CA PHE A 28 0.17 -2.57 -1.91
C PHE A 28 0.03 -2.05 -0.48
N PHE A 29 -1.20 -1.89 0.03
CA PHE A 29 -1.32 -1.51 1.43
C PHE A 29 -2.49 -2.16 2.14
N ASP A 30 -2.35 -2.25 3.46
CA ASP A 30 -3.34 -2.79 4.38
C ASP A 30 -3.19 -2.07 5.72
N SER A 31 -4.21 -2.15 6.55
CA SER A 31 -4.21 -1.56 7.89
C SER A 31 -3.29 -2.30 8.87
N GLY A 32 -2.96 -3.55 8.59
CA GLY A 32 -2.18 -4.38 9.49
C GLY A 32 -1.53 -5.55 8.78
N ILE A 33 -1.79 -6.76 9.24
CA ILE A 33 -1.13 -7.98 8.75
C ILE A 33 -2.02 -8.82 7.84
N GLY A 34 -3.31 -8.45 7.67
CA GLY A 34 -4.26 -9.26 6.89
C GLY A 34 -3.89 -9.42 5.42
N GLY A 35 -3.18 -8.43 4.86
CA GLY A 35 -2.74 -8.47 3.47
C GLY A 35 -1.48 -9.29 3.21
N ILE A 36 -0.81 -9.79 4.26
CA ILE A 36 0.46 -10.51 4.11
C ILE A 36 0.29 -11.78 3.26
N SER A 37 -0.76 -12.55 3.52
CA SER A 37 -1.01 -13.78 2.76
C SER A 37 -1.28 -13.48 1.29
N VAL A 38 -2.00 -12.39 1.00
CA VAL A 38 -2.31 -11.98 -0.36
C VAL A 38 -1.04 -11.57 -1.10
N ILE A 39 -0.21 -10.72 -0.47
CA ILE A 39 1.02 -10.26 -1.15
C ILE A 39 2.02 -11.40 -1.34
N LYS A 40 2.09 -12.33 -0.40
CA LYS A 40 2.96 -13.51 -0.57
C LYS A 40 2.50 -14.38 -1.73
N TYR A 41 1.20 -14.55 -1.89
CA TYR A 41 0.64 -15.28 -3.03
C TYR A 41 0.98 -14.57 -4.35
N LEU A 42 0.77 -13.25 -4.41
CA LEU A 42 1.08 -12.47 -5.60
C LEU A 42 2.56 -12.48 -5.92
N ALA A 43 3.42 -12.37 -4.92
CA ALA A 43 4.86 -12.41 -5.11
C ALA A 43 5.31 -13.75 -5.70
N LYS A 44 4.68 -14.84 -5.28
CA LYS A 44 4.95 -16.17 -5.80
C LYS A 44 4.46 -16.33 -7.23
N SER A 45 3.29 -15.74 -7.55
CA SER A 45 2.69 -15.82 -8.88
C SER A 45 3.39 -14.92 -9.90
N PHE A 46 4.02 -13.82 -9.43
CA PHE A 46 4.71 -12.86 -10.28
C PHE A 46 6.15 -12.66 -9.80
N PRO A 47 7.01 -13.66 -10.02
CA PRO A 47 8.35 -13.67 -9.41
C PRO A 47 9.31 -12.59 -9.93
N GLN A 48 8.96 -11.91 -11.03
CA GLN A 48 9.80 -10.85 -11.60
C GLN A 48 9.40 -9.46 -11.10
N LYS A 49 8.31 -9.36 -10.31
CA LYS A 49 7.82 -8.07 -9.84
C LYS A 49 8.37 -7.72 -8.46
N THR A 50 8.53 -6.44 -8.22
CA THR A 50 8.82 -5.90 -6.89
C THR A 50 7.55 -5.30 -6.31
N PHE A 51 7.25 -5.65 -5.08
CA PHE A 51 6.08 -5.17 -4.35
C PHE A 51 6.51 -4.23 -3.23
N MET A 52 5.90 -3.05 -3.19
CA MET A 52 6.10 -2.08 -2.11
C MET A 52 4.89 -2.21 -1.18
N PHE A 53 5.06 -2.89 -0.05
CA PHE A 53 3.97 -3.18 0.89
C PHE A 53 3.98 -2.17 2.04
N LEU A 54 2.95 -1.33 2.09
CA LEU A 54 2.77 -0.39 3.18
C LEU A 54 1.80 -0.97 4.22
N GLN A 55 2.28 -1.20 5.42
CA GLN A 55 1.44 -1.56 6.56
C GLN A 55 1.14 -0.28 7.34
N ASP A 56 -0.13 0.09 7.40
CA ASP A 56 -0.54 1.27 8.15
C ASP A 56 -1.00 0.85 9.55
N THR A 57 -0.05 0.43 10.38
CA THR A 57 -0.35 0.05 11.76
C THR A 57 -0.60 1.25 12.65
N GLU A 58 -0.12 2.43 12.26
CA GLU A 58 -0.28 3.65 13.06
C GLU A 58 -1.75 4.07 13.17
N ASN A 59 -2.51 3.93 12.08
CA ASN A 59 -3.92 4.30 12.06
C ASN A 59 -4.85 3.12 12.35
N PHE A 60 -4.31 1.96 12.70
CA PHE A 60 -5.07 0.78 13.07
C PHE A 60 -5.77 1.01 14.42
N PRO A 61 -7.01 0.52 14.62
CA PRO A 61 -7.85 -0.22 13.66
C PRO A 61 -8.71 0.72 12.80
N TYR A 62 -8.94 0.31 11.58
CA TYR A 62 -9.77 1.10 10.65
C TYR A 62 -11.27 0.98 10.96
N GLY A 63 -11.69 -0.12 11.53
CA GLY A 63 -13.11 -0.38 11.77
C GLY A 63 -13.80 0.59 12.73
N SER A 64 -13.03 1.28 13.57
CA SER A 64 -13.55 2.27 14.52
C SER A 64 -13.59 3.69 13.96
N LYS A 65 -13.15 3.90 12.73
CA LYS A 65 -13.03 5.23 12.14
C LYS A 65 -14.22 5.54 11.24
N SER A 66 -14.52 6.84 11.10
CA SER A 66 -15.55 7.31 10.19
C SER A 66 -15.11 7.11 8.73
N LYS A 67 -16.09 7.15 7.81
CA LYS A 67 -15.79 7.07 6.38
C LYS A 67 -14.87 8.22 5.95
N GLU A 68 -15.11 9.42 6.45
CA GLU A 68 -14.31 10.61 6.12
C GLU A 68 -12.85 10.43 6.59
N GLU A 69 -12.65 9.90 7.79
CA GLU A 69 -11.33 9.61 8.30
C GLU A 69 -10.62 8.57 7.46
N LEU A 70 -11.33 7.51 7.07
CA LEU A 70 -10.77 6.44 6.25
C LEU A 70 -10.38 6.94 4.86
N VAL A 71 -11.20 7.77 4.25
CA VAL A 71 -10.87 8.37 2.94
C VAL A 71 -9.60 9.21 3.05
N TYR A 72 -9.48 10.01 4.08
CA TYR A 72 -8.29 10.83 4.32
C TYR A 72 -7.04 9.95 4.49
N ILE A 73 -7.13 8.92 5.32
CA ILE A 73 -6.02 7.98 5.58
C ILE A 73 -5.64 7.25 4.29
N GLY A 74 -6.63 6.73 3.56
CA GLY A 74 -6.40 5.99 2.32
C GLY A 74 -5.70 6.83 1.26
N GLN A 75 -6.14 8.07 1.08
CA GLN A 75 -5.48 8.97 0.12
C GLN A 75 -4.04 9.29 0.55
N LYS A 76 -3.79 9.41 1.84
CA LYS A 76 -2.43 9.59 2.36
C LYS A 76 -1.54 8.37 2.08
N CYS A 77 -2.06 7.17 2.29
CA CYS A 77 -1.33 5.94 1.99
C CYS A 77 -1.00 5.84 0.49
N ILE A 78 -1.98 6.16 -0.36
CA ILE A 78 -1.77 6.18 -1.81
C ILE A 78 -0.68 7.19 -2.17
N ALA A 79 -0.74 8.40 -1.62
CA ALA A 79 0.26 9.43 -1.90
C ALA A 79 1.66 8.98 -1.50
N LYS A 80 1.80 8.30 -0.36
CA LYS A 80 3.08 7.78 0.10
C LYS A 80 3.62 6.69 -0.84
N LEU A 81 2.75 5.78 -1.30
CA LEU A 81 3.15 4.73 -2.23
C LEU A 81 3.54 5.30 -3.59
N LEU A 82 2.87 6.37 -4.05
CA LEU A 82 3.18 7.00 -5.34
C LEU A 82 4.60 7.55 -5.40
N GLN A 83 5.23 7.82 -4.26
CA GLN A 83 6.63 8.27 -4.22
C GLN A 83 7.59 7.22 -4.76
N TYR A 84 7.20 5.93 -4.75
CA TYR A 84 7.99 4.84 -5.29
C TYR A 84 7.68 4.57 -6.77
N LYS A 85 6.81 5.36 -7.38
CA LYS A 85 6.42 5.29 -8.79
C LYS A 85 5.91 3.90 -9.21
N PRO A 86 4.93 3.34 -8.48
CA PRO A 86 4.35 2.05 -8.87
C PRO A 86 3.55 2.17 -10.17
N THR A 87 3.38 1.05 -10.85
CA THR A 87 2.53 0.99 -12.05
C THR A 87 1.06 0.81 -11.70
N MET A 88 0.79 0.29 -10.50
CA MET A 88 -0.57 0.16 -9.96
C MET A 88 -0.49 0.02 -8.44
N ILE A 89 -1.62 0.19 -7.78
CA ILE A 89 -1.73 0.05 -6.33
C ILE A 89 -2.87 -0.91 -6.01
N CYS A 90 -2.60 -1.86 -5.13
CA CYS A 90 -3.61 -2.80 -4.60
C CYS A 90 -3.92 -2.43 -3.16
N ILE A 91 -5.21 -2.38 -2.84
CA ILE A 91 -5.68 -2.17 -1.46
C ILE A 91 -6.20 -3.52 -0.95
N ALA A 92 -5.51 -4.08 0.04
CA ALA A 92 -5.85 -5.40 0.57
C ALA A 92 -6.80 -5.35 1.77
N CYS A 93 -7.21 -4.17 2.18
CA CYS A 93 -8.09 -3.98 3.33
C CYS A 93 -9.53 -3.81 2.91
N ASN A 94 -10.41 -4.72 3.32
CA ASN A 94 -11.84 -4.64 2.99
C ASN A 94 -12.49 -3.37 3.53
N THR A 95 -12.17 -2.99 4.75
CA THR A 95 -12.71 -1.76 5.36
C THR A 95 -12.35 -0.53 4.53
N MET A 96 -11.10 -0.44 4.11
CA MET A 96 -10.64 0.68 3.27
C MET A 96 -11.29 0.65 1.89
N CYS A 97 -11.42 -0.52 1.28
CA CYS A 97 -12.07 -0.66 -0.02
C CYS A 97 -13.53 -0.20 0.01
N CYS A 98 -14.22 -0.47 1.11
CA CYS A 98 -15.62 -0.03 1.28
C CYS A 98 -15.72 1.49 1.46
N ALA A 99 -14.74 2.10 2.10
CA ALA A 99 -14.75 3.54 2.36
C ALA A 99 -14.23 4.35 1.16
N LEU A 100 -13.12 3.91 0.57
CA LEU A 100 -12.42 4.61 -0.50
C LEU A 100 -12.88 4.08 -1.86
N THR A 101 -14.10 4.43 -2.25
CA THR A 101 -14.71 3.94 -3.49
C THR A 101 -14.26 4.68 -4.74
N LYS A 102 -13.79 5.92 -4.58
CA LYS A 102 -13.32 6.76 -5.69
C LYS A 102 -11.94 7.34 -5.35
N PRO A 103 -10.91 6.51 -5.29
CA PRO A 103 -9.57 7.01 -4.97
C PRO A 103 -9.04 7.91 -6.09
N ILE A 104 -8.30 8.95 -5.69
CA ILE A 104 -7.63 9.85 -6.62
C ILE A 104 -6.21 9.32 -6.81
N SER A 105 -5.86 8.91 -8.05
CA SER A 105 -4.56 8.36 -8.34
C SER A 105 -4.26 8.46 -9.83
N PRO A 106 -3.00 8.78 -10.22
CA PRO A 106 -2.58 8.75 -11.62
C PRO A 106 -2.36 7.33 -12.15
N VAL A 107 -2.36 6.31 -11.27
CA VAL A 107 -2.20 4.91 -11.66
C VAL A 107 -3.44 4.12 -11.25
N PRO A 108 -3.72 2.98 -11.90
CA PRO A 108 -4.84 2.10 -11.50
C PRO A 108 -4.73 1.64 -10.05
N ILE A 109 -5.90 1.52 -9.44
CA ILE A 109 -6.02 1.01 -8.07
C ILE A 109 -6.98 -0.16 -8.05
#